data_1bc39f37b0d1b7e738b514da469e8b16
#
_entry.id   1bc39f37b0d1b7e738b514da469e8b16
#
_cell.length_a   1.000
_cell.length_b   1.000
_cell.length_c   1.000
_cell.angle_alpha   90.00
_cell.angle_beta   90.00
_cell.angle_gamma   90.00
#
_symmetry.space_group_name_H-M   'P 1'
#
loop_
_entity.id
_entity.type
_entity.pdbx_description
1 polymer ?
#
loop_
_entity_poly.entity_id
_entity_poly.type
_entity_poly.pdbx_seq_one_letter_code
_entity_poly.pdbx_strand_id
1 'polypeptide(L)'
;LKRGEETAAEATYTVHVIEKVLPKQKMIVTEWFHTDCIANYYELETFSEQHWDHIEKFMRTAVENGINTVLTPVFTPPLDTAVGGERRTVQLVDVYRENGEYAFGFDKLERWVETAQRAGVEYFEVSHLYTQWGAAHAPKVMAYDNGEYRRIFGWETDAFSEEYKTFL
;
A
#
# COMPACT_ATOMS: atom_id res chain seq x y z
N LEU A 1 12.87 10.17 -33.92
CA LEU A 1 13.02 8.71 -33.91
C LEU A 1 14.34 8.33 -34.61
N LYS A 2 15.15 7.53 -33.91
CA LYS A 2 16.41 7.01 -34.49
C LYS A 2 16.36 5.49 -34.61
N ARG A 3 17.02 4.99 -35.64
CA ARG A 3 17.27 3.57 -35.90
C ARG A 3 18.78 3.36 -35.97
N GLY A 4 19.42 3.05 -34.83
CA GLY A 4 20.87 3.17 -34.69
C GLY A 4 21.32 4.63 -34.74
N GLU A 5 22.25 4.97 -35.60
CA GLU A 5 22.70 6.36 -35.80
C GLU A 5 21.88 7.13 -36.86
N GLU A 6 21.04 6.46 -37.61
CA GLU A 6 20.25 7.04 -38.69
C GLU A 6 18.92 7.63 -38.14
N THR A 7 18.59 8.85 -38.59
CA THR A 7 17.31 9.49 -38.25
C THR A 7 16.21 8.92 -39.14
N ALA A 8 15.35 8.09 -38.61
CA ALA A 8 14.25 7.44 -39.35
C ALA A 8 13.01 8.37 -39.49
N ALA A 9 12.78 9.26 -38.56
CA ALA A 9 11.74 10.28 -38.61
C ALA A 9 12.03 11.45 -37.68
N GLU A 10 11.65 12.66 -38.08
CA GLU A 10 11.78 13.89 -37.31
C GLU A 10 10.44 14.63 -37.29
N ALA A 11 10.07 15.19 -36.13
CA ALA A 11 8.93 16.07 -35.98
C ALA A 11 9.36 17.27 -35.14
N THR A 12 8.98 18.47 -35.58
CA THR A 12 9.25 19.72 -34.86
C THR A 12 7.95 20.22 -34.26
N TYR A 13 8.00 20.67 -33.01
CA TYR A 13 6.90 21.35 -32.34
C TYR A 13 7.40 22.57 -31.57
N THR A 14 6.52 23.54 -31.37
CA THR A 14 6.85 24.77 -30.64
C THR A 14 6.21 24.70 -29.24
N VAL A 15 7.00 24.91 -28.21
CA VAL A 15 6.53 25.02 -26.84
C VAL A 15 6.51 26.50 -26.44
N HIS A 16 5.33 26.99 -26.08
CA HIS A 16 5.16 28.30 -25.47
C HIS A 16 5.17 28.19 -23.97
N VAL A 17 6.25 28.63 -23.32
CA VAL A 17 6.34 28.66 -21.87
C VAL A 17 5.61 29.89 -21.36
N ILE A 18 4.60 29.69 -20.51
CA ILE A 18 3.85 30.76 -19.86
C ILE A 18 4.53 31.07 -18.54
N GLU A 19 4.80 32.35 -18.27
CA GLU A 19 5.40 32.81 -17.02
C GLU A 19 4.37 32.79 -15.88
N LYS A 20 3.92 31.59 -15.51
CA LYS A 20 3.00 31.34 -14.40
C LYS A 20 3.37 30.04 -13.71
N VAL A 21 3.37 30.07 -12.38
CA VAL A 21 3.52 28.86 -11.55
C VAL A 21 2.13 28.42 -11.08
N LEU A 22 1.84 27.14 -11.22
CA LEU A 22 0.61 26.58 -10.69
C LEU A 22 0.65 26.66 -9.15
N PRO A 23 -0.47 27.02 -8.51
CA PRO A 23 -0.55 27.02 -7.05
C PRO A 23 -0.46 25.59 -6.52
N LYS A 24 -0.07 25.47 -5.24
CA LYS A 24 -0.13 24.16 -4.56
C LYS A 24 -1.53 23.58 -4.68
N GLN A 25 -1.60 22.33 -5.10
CA GLN A 25 -2.87 21.61 -5.20
C GLN A 25 -3.56 21.50 -3.84
N LYS A 26 -4.88 21.68 -3.81
CA LYS A 26 -5.70 21.58 -2.60
C LYS A 26 -6.62 20.34 -2.63
N MET A 27 -6.72 19.70 -3.77
CA MET A 27 -7.52 18.49 -3.93
C MET A 27 -6.81 17.31 -3.27
N ILE A 28 -7.55 16.45 -2.59
CA ILE A 28 -7.05 15.17 -2.10
C ILE A 28 -6.91 14.25 -3.31
N VAL A 29 -5.67 13.82 -3.57
CA VAL A 29 -5.34 12.94 -4.69
C VAL A 29 -4.65 11.70 -4.15
N THR A 30 -5.27 10.57 -4.38
CA THR A 30 -4.72 9.26 -4.01
C THR A 30 -4.39 8.45 -5.25
N GLU A 31 -3.24 7.79 -5.21
CA GLU A 31 -2.86 6.74 -6.15
C GLU A 31 -2.36 5.56 -5.33
N TRP A 32 -2.90 4.40 -5.61
CA TRP A 32 -2.54 3.22 -4.86
C TRP A 32 -1.27 2.57 -5.42
N PHE A 33 -0.21 2.59 -4.67
CA PHE A 33 0.90 1.70 -4.90
C PHE A 33 0.97 0.66 -3.78
N HIS A 34 1.27 -0.57 -4.15
CA HIS A 34 1.33 -1.66 -3.19
C HIS A 34 2.78 -1.95 -2.80
N THR A 35 3.09 -1.85 -1.52
CA THR A 35 4.45 -2.00 -1.01
C THR A 35 5.02 -3.41 -1.18
N ASP A 36 4.17 -4.42 -1.27
CA ASP A 36 4.59 -5.77 -1.66
C ASP A 36 5.15 -5.82 -3.09
N CYS A 37 4.64 -4.99 -4.01
CA CYS A 37 5.20 -4.88 -5.36
C CYS A 37 6.64 -4.33 -5.32
N ILE A 38 6.94 -3.38 -4.44
CA ILE A 38 8.29 -2.85 -4.24
C ILE A 38 9.21 -3.98 -3.72
N ALA A 39 8.77 -4.68 -2.66
CA ALA A 39 9.53 -5.78 -2.09
C ALA A 39 9.80 -6.90 -3.10
N ASN A 40 8.81 -7.22 -3.94
CA ASN A 40 8.94 -8.25 -4.97
C ASN A 40 9.89 -7.82 -6.10
N TYR A 41 9.74 -6.58 -6.61
CA TYR A 41 10.53 -6.10 -7.74
C TYR A 41 12.01 -5.96 -7.40
N TYR A 42 12.32 -5.47 -6.21
CA TYR A 42 13.71 -5.28 -5.73
C TYR A 42 14.25 -6.47 -4.94
N GLU A 43 13.49 -7.57 -4.85
CA GLU A 43 13.87 -8.81 -4.11
C GLU A 43 14.23 -8.53 -2.64
N LEU A 44 13.48 -7.65 -1.98
CA LEU A 44 13.72 -7.22 -0.61
C LEU A 44 12.90 -8.05 0.39
N GLU A 45 13.43 -8.21 1.60
CA GLU A 45 12.63 -8.66 2.72
C GLU A 45 11.61 -7.59 3.11
N THR A 46 10.35 -8.01 3.35
CA THR A 46 9.27 -7.09 3.73
C THR A 46 9.61 -6.38 5.03
N PHE A 47 9.52 -5.05 5.01
CA PHE A 47 9.84 -4.15 6.14
C PHE A 47 11.28 -4.19 6.63
N SER A 48 12.23 -4.73 5.86
CA SER A 48 13.66 -4.48 6.08
C SER A 48 13.98 -2.99 5.92
N GLU A 49 15.12 -2.53 6.43
CA GLU A 49 15.55 -1.13 6.28
C GLU A 49 15.60 -0.71 4.80
N GLN A 50 16.09 -1.61 3.94
CA GLN A 50 16.12 -1.35 2.49
C GLN A 50 14.70 -1.21 1.90
N HIS A 51 13.74 -2.00 2.38
CA HIS A 51 12.34 -1.86 1.94
C HIS A 51 11.75 -0.53 2.40
N TRP A 52 11.97 -0.12 3.65
CA TRP A 52 11.54 1.18 4.16
C TRP A 52 12.13 2.35 3.38
N ASP A 53 13.42 2.28 3.01
CA ASP A 53 14.07 3.28 2.16
C ASP A 53 13.40 3.40 0.77
N HIS A 54 13.02 2.28 0.18
CA HIS A 54 12.32 2.28 -1.10
C HIS A 54 10.89 2.83 -0.96
N ILE A 55 10.17 2.44 0.09
CA ILE A 55 8.84 2.97 0.39
C ILE A 55 8.90 4.51 0.48
N GLU A 56 9.85 5.07 1.23
CA GLU A 56 9.99 6.53 1.36
C GLU A 56 10.29 7.19 0.00
N LYS A 57 11.16 6.61 -0.83
CA LYS A 57 11.48 7.13 -2.16
C LYS A 57 10.25 7.14 -3.08
N PHE A 58 9.45 6.07 -3.05
CA PHE A 58 8.21 6.01 -3.83
C PHE A 58 7.18 7.03 -3.35
N MET A 59 7.00 7.19 -2.03
CA MET A 59 6.12 8.22 -1.45
C MET A 59 6.58 9.64 -1.85
N ARG A 60 7.88 9.91 -1.78
CA ARG A 60 8.45 11.20 -2.18
C ARG A 60 8.21 11.49 -3.66
N THR A 61 8.43 10.50 -4.53
CA THR A 61 8.14 10.63 -5.95
C THR A 61 6.65 10.89 -6.21
N ALA A 62 5.75 10.22 -5.48
CA ALA A 62 4.31 10.46 -5.56
C ALA A 62 3.97 11.91 -5.19
N VAL A 63 4.48 12.40 -4.07
CA VAL A 63 4.26 13.79 -3.60
C VAL A 63 4.80 14.82 -4.59
N GLU A 64 5.98 14.61 -5.15
CA GLU A 64 6.58 15.49 -6.18
C GLU A 64 5.72 15.56 -7.45
N ASN A 65 4.90 14.55 -7.70
CA ASN A 65 3.96 14.49 -8.82
C ASN A 65 2.50 14.83 -8.45
N GLY A 66 2.27 15.42 -7.27
CA GLY A 66 0.97 15.98 -6.87
C GLY A 66 0.04 15.01 -6.14
N ILE A 67 0.51 13.81 -5.81
CA ILE A 67 -0.22 12.85 -4.98
C ILE A 67 0.04 13.22 -3.52
N ASN A 68 -1.00 13.39 -2.72
CA ASN A 68 -0.88 13.79 -1.32
C ASN A 68 -1.50 12.78 -0.33
N THR A 69 -1.98 11.65 -0.85
CA THR A 69 -2.63 10.59 -0.09
C THR A 69 -2.03 9.24 -0.44
N VAL A 70 -1.80 8.40 0.54
CA VAL A 70 -1.29 7.03 0.33
C VAL A 70 -2.23 6.00 0.92
N LEU A 71 -2.38 4.87 0.21
CA LEU A 71 -3.04 3.68 0.75
C LEU A 71 -2.17 3.09 1.87
N THR A 72 -2.75 2.99 3.05
CA THR A 72 -2.09 2.51 4.28
C THR A 72 -2.50 1.06 4.54
N PRO A 73 -1.61 0.09 4.37
CA PRO A 73 -1.95 -1.32 4.48
C PRO A 73 -2.00 -1.79 5.94
N VAL A 74 -3.04 -1.38 6.67
CA VAL A 74 -3.28 -1.86 8.06
C VAL A 74 -3.26 -3.39 8.08
N PHE A 75 -3.99 -4.01 7.13
CA PHE A 75 -3.84 -5.41 6.74
C PHE A 75 -3.40 -5.48 5.27
N THR A 76 -2.99 -6.66 4.81
CA THR A 76 -2.56 -6.82 3.41
C THR A 76 -3.75 -6.57 2.46
N PRO A 77 -3.69 -5.52 1.62
CA PRO A 77 -4.81 -5.20 0.75
C PRO A 77 -5.13 -6.36 -0.21
N PRO A 78 -6.39 -6.75 -0.37
CA PRO A 78 -6.79 -7.84 -1.27
C PRO A 78 -6.93 -7.38 -2.73
N LEU A 79 -6.57 -6.15 -3.04
CA LEU A 79 -6.75 -5.49 -4.34
C LEU A 79 -5.85 -6.11 -5.41
N ASP A 80 -6.30 -6.04 -6.66
CA ASP A 80 -5.58 -6.54 -7.84
C ASP A 80 -5.21 -8.04 -7.78
N THR A 81 -6.03 -8.82 -7.08
CA THR A 81 -5.92 -10.28 -7.04
C THR A 81 -7.18 -10.93 -7.62
N ALA A 82 -7.03 -12.13 -8.19
CA ALA A 82 -8.17 -12.98 -8.47
C ALA A 82 -8.81 -13.45 -7.16
N VAL A 83 -10.09 -13.85 -7.21
CA VAL A 83 -10.77 -14.47 -6.06
C VAL A 83 -9.95 -15.65 -5.55
N GLY A 84 -9.66 -15.67 -4.25
CA GLY A 84 -8.80 -16.68 -3.62
C GLY A 84 -7.29 -16.46 -3.79
N GLY A 85 -6.89 -15.45 -4.55
CA GLY A 85 -5.48 -15.07 -4.70
C GLY A 85 -4.96 -14.31 -3.47
N GLU A 86 -3.66 -14.44 -3.20
CA GLU A 86 -3.01 -13.75 -2.08
C GLU A 86 -1.83 -12.92 -2.56
N ARG A 87 -1.67 -11.74 -1.95
CA ARG A 87 -0.47 -10.91 -2.07
C ARG A 87 0.54 -11.26 -0.98
N ARG A 88 1.81 -10.92 -1.21
CA ARG A 88 2.83 -10.96 -0.16
C ARG A 88 2.39 -10.09 1.03
N THR A 89 2.58 -10.59 2.24
CA THR A 89 2.16 -9.89 3.46
C THR A 89 2.89 -8.58 3.66
N VAL A 90 2.13 -7.48 3.73
CA VAL A 90 2.61 -6.11 4.03
C VAL A 90 1.77 -5.45 5.12
N GLN A 91 1.29 -6.23 6.04
CA GLN A 91 0.45 -5.82 7.16
C GLN A 91 1.23 -4.94 8.15
N LEU A 92 0.72 -3.72 8.44
CA LEU A 92 1.34 -2.75 9.33
C LEU A 92 0.91 -2.90 10.80
N VAL A 93 -0.25 -3.51 11.06
CA VAL A 93 -0.73 -3.77 12.42
C VAL A 93 -0.43 -5.21 12.79
N ASP A 94 0.42 -5.42 13.77
CA ASP A 94 0.64 -6.74 14.32
C ASP A 94 -0.58 -7.20 15.11
N VAL A 95 -0.98 -8.43 14.89
CA VAL A 95 -2.12 -9.05 15.59
C VAL A 95 -1.60 -10.19 16.44
N TYR A 96 -2.02 -10.18 17.71
CA TYR A 96 -1.76 -11.25 18.65
C TYR A 96 -3.11 -11.82 19.09
N ARG A 97 -3.23 -13.14 19.11
CA ARG A 97 -4.43 -13.82 19.60
C ARG A 97 -4.04 -14.88 20.61
N GLU A 98 -4.52 -14.72 21.83
CA GLU A 98 -4.32 -15.69 22.90
C GLU A 98 -5.66 -16.04 23.55
N ASN A 99 -5.99 -17.31 23.63
CA ASN A 99 -7.24 -17.80 24.23
C ASN A 99 -8.52 -17.15 23.67
N GLY A 100 -8.48 -16.70 22.39
CA GLY A 100 -9.59 -16.01 21.72
C GLY A 100 -9.64 -14.49 21.93
N GLU A 101 -8.75 -13.93 22.75
CA GLU A 101 -8.61 -12.48 22.92
C GLU A 101 -7.58 -11.90 21.96
N TYR A 102 -7.85 -10.69 21.44
CA TYR A 102 -6.99 -9.98 20.51
C TYR A 102 -6.22 -8.84 21.17
N ALA A 103 -4.96 -8.70 20.78
CA ALA A 103 -4.13 -7.54 21.08
C ALA A 103 -3.44 -7.07 19.80
N PHE A 104 -3.07 -5.80 19.73
CA PHE A 104 -2.54 -5.17 18.52
C PHE A 104 -1.25 -4.42 18.81
N GLY A 105 -0.29 -4.53 17.86
CA GLY A 105 0.95 -3.78 17.87
C GLY A 105 0.97 -2.78 16.71
N PHE A 106 1.43 -1.55 16.96
CA PHE A 106 1.34 -0.44 15.99
C PHE A 106 2.70 0.10 15.55
N ASP A 107 3.82 -0.48 15.96
CA ASP A 107 5.17 0.04 15.67
C ASP A 107 5.43 0.24 14.17
N LYS A 108 4.97 -0.70 13.33
CA LYS A 108 5.10 -0.57 11.86
C LYS A 108 4.18 0.51 11.29
N LEU A 109 2.98 0.66 11.86
CA LEU A 109 2.05 1.70 11.45
C LEU A 109 2.56 3.08 11.84
N GLU A 110 3.12 3.25 13.03
CA GLU A 110 3.76 4.48 13.48
C GLU A 110 4.92 4.84 12.55
N ARG A 111 5.80 3.89 12.27
CA ARG A 111 6.91 4.08 11.31
C ARG A 111 6.41 4.45 9.91
N TRP A 112 5.31 3.86 9.46
CA TRP A 112 4.68 4.21 8.17
C TRP A 112 4.26 5.67 8.13
N VAL A 113 3.54 6.12 9.16
CA VAL A 113 3.07 7.50 9.28
C VAL A 113 4.24 8.48 9.30
N GLU A 114 5.26 8.21 10.11
CA GLU A 114 6.47 9.05 10.18
C GLU A 114 7.20 9.11 8.82
N THR A 115 7.34 7.96 8.14
CA THR A 115 7.98 7.88 6.82
C THR A 115 7.19 8.67 5.78
N ALA A 116 5.87 8.52 5.77
CA ALA A 116 4.99 9.24 4.87
C ALA A 116 5.02 10.76 5.12
N GLN A 117 4.99 11.19 6.37
CA GLN A 117 5.11 12.60 6.73
C GLN A 117 6.45 13.21 6.29
N ARG A 118 7.57 12.50 6.50
CA ARG A 118 8.89 12.93 6.00
C ARG A 118 8.92 13.05 4.48
N ALA A 119 8.19 12.21 3.78
CA ALA A 119 8.06 12.27 2.32
C ALA A 119 7.14 13.42 1.84
N GLY A 120 6.33 14.02 2.73
CA GLY A 120 5.41 15.11 2.42
C GLY A 120 3.97 14.67 2.16
N VAL A 121 3.60 13.44 2.50
CA VAL A 121 2.21 12.93 2.45
C VAL A 121 1.38 13.66 3.50
N GLU A 122 0.16 14.06 3.13
CA GLU A 122 -0.74 14.84 3.99
C GLU A 122 -1.93 13.99 4.50
N TYR A 123 -2.34 12.98 3.75
CA TYR A 123 -3.52 12.18 4.05
C TYR A 123 -3.24 10.68 3.96
N PHE A 124 -4.02 9.90 4.69
CA PHE A 124 -3.89 8.45 4.74
C PHE A 124 -5.24 7.81 4.41
N GLU A 125 -5.24 6.92 3.44
CA GLU A 125 -6.38 6.06 3.14
C GLU A 125 -6.14 4.70 3.77
N VAL A 126 -6.98 4.31 4.73
CA VAL A 126 -6.88 2.99 5.35
C VAL A 126 -7.30 1.92 4.34
N SER A 127 -6.51 0.86 4.24
CA SER A 127 -6.82 -0.27 3.37
C SER A 127 -8.16 -0.93 3.75
N HIS A 128 -8.80 -1.52 2.76
CA HIS A 128 -10.11 -2.13 2.92
C HIS A 128 -10.09 -3.25 3.97
N LEU A 129 -11.08 -3.24 4.83
CA LEU A 129 -11.33 -4.31 5.82
C LEU A 129 -12.15 -5.48 5.23
N TYR A 130 -12.54 -5.37 3.96
CA TYR A 130 -13.30 -6.36 3.21
C TYR A 130 -12.69 -6.55 1.84
N THR A 131 -12.88 -7.72 1.24
CA THR A 131 -12.39 -7.98 -0.11
C THR A 131 -13.19 -7.16 -1.15
N GLN A 132 -12.55 -6.87 -2.28
CA GLN A 132 -13.23 -6.42 -3.48
C GLN A 132 -14.29 -7.46 -3.94
N TRP A 133 -15.16 -7.11 -4.85
CA TRP A 133 -16.23 -8.00 -5.36
C TRP A 133 -17.34 -8.28 -4.34
N GLY A 134 -17.86 -7.20 -3.75
CA GLY A 134 -19.07 -7.25 -2.94
C GLY A 134 -18.85 -7.34 -1.44
N ALA A 135 -17.61 -7.16 -0.97
CA ALA A 135 -17.27 -7.14 0.47
C ALA A 135 -17.70 -8.43 1.21
N ALA A 136 -17.69 -9.57 0.51
CA ALA A 136 -18.19 -10.83 1.06
C ALA A 136 -17.19 -11.58 1.95
N HIS A 137 -15.92 -11.23 1.85
CA HIS A 137 -14.83 -11.95 2.55
C HIS A 137 -13.90 -10.99 3.28
N ALA A 138 -13.17 -11.51 4.26
CA ALA A 138 -12.12 -10.78 4.94
C ALA A 138 -10.86 -10.67 4.07
N PRO A 139 -10.03 -9.60 4.21
CA PRO A 139 -8.70 -9.57 3.67
C PRO A 139 -7.81 -10.59 4.40
N LYS A 140 -6.62 -10.81 3.85
CA LYS A 140 -5.60 -11.62 4.52
C LYS A 140 -5.13 -10.93 5.79
N VAL A 141 -5.34 -11.57 6.93
CA VAL A 141 -4.84 -11.14 8.23
C VAL A 141 -3.93 -12.23 8.81
N MET A 142 -2.70 -11.83 9.11
CA MET A 142 -1.73 -12.67 9.81
C MET A 142 -1.72 -12.33 11.29
N ALA A 143 -1.56 -13.32 12.15
CA ALA A 143 -1.47 -13.13 13.60
C ALA A 143 -0.45 -14.07 14.24
N TYR A 144 0.08 -13.67 15.39
CA TYR A 144 0.70 -14.58 16.34
C TYR A 144 -0.44 -15.20 17.17
N ASP A 145 -0.85 -16.41 16.80
CA ASP A 145 -1.96 -17.12 17.38
C ASP A 145 -1.46 -18.21 18.31
N ASN A 146 -1.61 -17.99 19.62
CA ASN A 146 -1.04 -18.85 20.66
C ASN A 146 0.45 -19.16 20.44
N GLY A 147 1.21 -18.15 20.02
CA GLY A 147 2.66 -18.22 19.77
C GLY A 147 3.08 -18.69 18.38
N GLU A 148 2.16 -19.06 17.51
CA GLU A 148 2.42 -19.43 16.11
C GLU A 148 2.03 -18.31 15.16
N TYR A 149 2.94 -17.89 14.26
CA TYR A 149 2.63 -16.90 13.23
C TYR A 149 1.91 -17.56 12.06
N ARG A 150 0.62 -17.29 11.91
CA ARG A 150 -0.23 -17.88 10.88
C ARG A 150 -1.31 -16.93 10.37
N ARG A 151 -1.87 -17.25 9.22
CA ARG A 151 -3.06 -16.57 8.70
C ARG A 151 -4.28 -16.99 9.52
N ILE A 152 -5.04 -16.01 10.00
CA ILE A 152 -6.28 -16.23 10.77
C ILE A 152 -7.52 -15.87 9.97
N PHE A 153 -7.44 -14.91 9.01
CA PHE A 153 -8.52 -14.56 8.11
C PHE A 153 -8.03 -14.45 6.66
N GLY A 154 -8.93 -14.59 5.71
CA GLY A 154 -8.67 -14.51 4.28
C GLY A 154 -9.93 -14.77 3.45
N TRP A 155 -9.76 -15.11 2.20
CA TRP A 155 -10.86 -15.33 1.25
C TRP A 155 -11.88 -16.38 1.68
N GLU A 156 -11.53 -17.33 2.49
CA GLU A 156 -12.42 -18.35 3.07
C GLU A 156 -13.26 -17.83 4.23
N THR A 157 -12.94 -16.65 4.77
CA THR A 157 -13.63 -16.04 5.91
C THR A 157 -14.80 -15.21 5.43
N ASP A 158 -16.01 -15.57 5.82
CA ASP A 158 -17.20 -14.73 5.60
C ASP A 158 -17.06 -13.43 6.41
N ALA A 159 -17.13 -12.31 5.70
CA ALA A 159 -17.02 -10.97 6.28
C ALA A 159 -18.12 -10.66 7.33
N PHE A 160 -19.21 -11.40 7.31
CA PHE A 160 -20.32 -11.26 8.26
C PHE A 160 -20.31 -12.31 9.37
N SER A 161 -19.28 -13.17 9.41
CA SER A 161 -19.12 -14.14 10.52
C SER A 161 -18.94 -13.44 11.85
N GLU A 162 -19.44 -14.06 12.92
CA GLU A 162 -19.30 -13.50 14.28
C GLU A 162 -17.82 -13.42 14.70
N GLU A 163 -16.98 -14.36 14.26
CA GLU A 163 -15.54 -14.34 14.53
C GLU A 163 -14.88 -13.11 13.93
N TYR A 164 -15.15 -12.76 12.66
CA TYR A 164 -14.57 -11.61 12.02
C TYR A 164 -15.13 -10.28 12.54
N LYS A 165 -16.43 -10.22 12.87
CA LYS A 165 -17.03 -9.05 13.54
C LYS A 165 -16.44 -8.79 14.92
N THR A 166 -16.14 -9.84 15.67
CA THR A 166 -15.49 -9.71 16.99
C THR A 166 -14.05 -9.20 16.88
N PHE A 167 -13.39 -9.53 15.78
CA PHE A 167 -12.04 -9.05 15.49
C PHE A 167 -12.02 -7.55 15.13
N LEU A 168 -13.02 -7.05 14.39
CA LEU A 168 -13.16 -5.65 13.97
C LEU A 168 -13.62 -4.75 15.10
#